data_3c6727433d7d2ecca736b519ee75e1c7
#
_entry.id   3c6727433d7d2ecca736b519ee75e1c7
#
_cell.length_a   1.000
_cell.length_b   1.000
_cell.length_c   1.000
_cell.angle_alpha   90.00
_cell.angle_beta   90.00
_cell.angle_gamma   90.00
#
_symmetry.space_group_name_H-M   'P 1'
#
loop_
_entity.id
_entity.type
_entity.pdbx_description
1 polymer ?
#
loop_
_entity_poly.entity_id
_entity_poly.type
_entity_poly.pdbx_seq_one_letter_code
_entity_poly.pdbx_strand_id
1 'polypeptide(L)'
;MSLIPSSGKARWAIKVCVITGCLMVSGALFASRFVIGVNPQSGLGCIDANLLLIDKADTTPKKGQIFAYRAMQAEPIYSNGTLMAKYLAAVPGDTVEVTRDYRILVNGQEFTRGLPLLIDVPVDELDRFIGRRTLQADEYWMLGDKPRSFDSRYWGPIHASQIVGRGYVIF
;
A
#
# COMPACT_ATOMS: atom_id res chain seq x y z
N MET A 1 -54.71 5.42 4.64
CA MET A 1 -54.35 6.38 3.56
C MET A 1 -53.19 5.80 2.77
N SER A 2 -53.49 5.30 1.52
CA SER A 2 -52.48 4.60 0.71
C SER A 2 -51.59 5.63 0.02
N LEU A 3 -50.30 5.67 0.41
CA LEU A 3 -49.26 6.53 -0.16
C LEU A 3 -48.74 6.06 -1.52
N ILE A 4 -49.33 5.01 -2.10
CA ILE A 4 -48.89 4.44 -3.37
C ILE A 4 -49.77 4.96 -4.51
N PRO A 5 -49.18 5.66 -5.52
CA PRO A 5 -49.93 6.17 -6.65
C PRO A 5 -50.59 5.06 -7.47
N SER A 6 -51.81 5.31 -7.95
CA SER A 6 -52.62 4.32 -8.67
C SER A 6 -52.16 4.09 -10.13
N SER A 7 -51.40 5.01 -10.73
CA SER A 7 -50.96 4.87 -12.13
C SER A 7 -49.73 3.96 -12.27
N GLY A 8 -49.72 3.07 -13.29
CA GLY A 8 -48.61 2.14 -13.53
C GLY A 8 -47.26 2.87 -13.75
N LYS A 9 -47.27 4.02 -14.39
CA LYS A 9 -46.07 4.86 -14.64
C LYS A 9 -45.47 5.42 -13.34
N ALA A 10 -46.32 5.89 -12.41
CA ALA A 10 -45.85 6.42 -11.13
C ALA A 10 -45.24 5.33 -10.23
N ARG A 11 -45.86 4.14 -10.19
CA ARG A 11 -45.32 2.98 -9.48
C ARG A 11 -43.99 2.51 -10.05
N TRP A 12 -43.82 2.54 -11.37
CA TRP A 12 -42.55 2.24 -12.04
C TRP A 12 -41.48 3.28 -11.68
N ALA A 13 -41.79 4.58 -11.76
CA ALA A 13 -40.87 5.64 -11.39
C ALA A 13 -40.37 5.52 -9.94
N ILE A 14 -41.26 5.21 -8.98
CA ILE A 14 -40.88 4.96 -7.60
C ILE A 14 -39.90 3.81 -7.49
N LYS A 15 -40.15 2.66 -8.16
CA LYS A 15 -39.25 1.51 -8.15
C LYS A 15 -37.85 1.90 -8.68
N VAL A 16 -37.80 2.63 -9.80
CA VAL A 16 -36.52 3.11 -10.37
C VAL A 16 -35.78 4.00 -9.38
N CYS A 17 -36.45 4.98 -8.77
CA CYS A 17 -35.85 5.87 -7.79
C CYS A 17 -35.31 5.11 -6.57
N VAL A 18 -36.07 4.13 -6.06
CA VAL A 18 -35.62 3.32 -4.91
C VAL A 18 -34.39 2.48 -5.29
N ILE A 19 -34.42 1.79 -6.44
CA ILE A 19 -33.27 0.99 -6.89
C ILE A 19 -32.04 1.86 -7.09
N THR A 20 -32.19 3.00 -7.78
CA THR A 20 -31.08 3.94 -8.00
C THR A 20 -30.54 4.49 -6.68
N GLY A 21 -31.42 4.85 -5.75
CA GLY A 21 -31.03 5.30 -4.42
C GLY A 21 -30.26 4.22 -3.65
N CYS A 22 -30.73 2.99 -3.66
CA CYS A 22 -30.02 1.87 -3.03
C CYS A 22 -28.63 1.63 -3.65
N LEU A 23 -28.53 1.70 -4.99
CA LEU A 23 -27.24 1.54 -5.68
C LEU A 23 -26.26 2.65 -5.33
N MET A 24 -26.73 3.90 -5.29
CA MET A 24 -25.88 5.04 -4.91
C MET A 24 -25.40 4.93 -3.47
N VAL A 25 -26.28 4.59 -2.54
CA VAL A 25 -25.91 4.39 -1.13
C VAL A 25 -24.92 3.23 -0.98
N SER A 26 -25.17 2.10 -1.63
CA SER A 26 -24.25 0.96 -1.60
C SER A 26 -22.88 1.30 -2.19
N GLY A 27 -22.85 2.02 -3.32
CA GLY A 27 -21.62 2.51 -3.93
C GLY A 27 -20.85 3.47 -3.03
N ALA A 28 -21.55 4.40 -2.37
CA ALA A 28 -20.94 5.33 -1.42
C ALA A 28 -20.37 4.59 -0.19
N LEU A 29 -21.09 3.63 0.37
CA LEU A 29 -20.61 2.79 1.47
C LEU A 29 -19.37 1.97 1.05
N PHE A 30 -19.39 1.39 -0.14
CA PHE A 30 -18.23 0.68 -0.67
C PHE A 30 -17.02 1.63 -0.80
N ALA A 31 -17.17 2.77 -1.46
CA ALA A 31 -16.10 3.75 -1.65
C ALA A 31 -15.60 4.37 -0.34
N SER A 32 -16.46 4.48 0.68
CA SER A 32 -16.03 4.93 2.01
C SER A 32 -15.06 3.97 2.68
N ARG A 33 -15.21 2.66 2.44
CA ARG A 33 -14.40 1.61 3.04
C ARG A 33 -13.25 1.15 2.16
N PHE A 34 -13.47 1.01 0.86
CA PHE A 34 -12.51 0.40 -0.05
C PHE A 34 -11.91 1.39 -1.04
N VAL A 35 -10.66 1.14 -1.43
CA VAL A 35 -9.98 1.83 -2.53
C VAL A 35 -9.45 0.78 -3.50
N ILE A 36 -9.64 1.01 -4.79
CA ILE A 36 -9.05 0.18 -5.83
C ILE A 36 -7.69 0.78 -6.19
N GLY A 37 -6.63 0.02 -5.99
CA GLY A 37 -5.28 0.34 -6.41
C GLY A 37 -4.96 -0.37 -7.72
N VAL A 38 -4.59 0.40 -8.73
CA VAL A 38 -4.11 -0.13 -10.01
C VAL A 38 -2.61 0.06 -10.09
N ASN A 39 -1.88 -0.99 -10.41
CA ASN A 39 -0.46 -0.90 -10.69
C ASN A 39 -0.27 -0.67 -12.20
N PRO A 40 0.06 0.57 -12.65
CA PRO A 40 0.18 0.87 -14.07
C PRO A 40 1.44 0.28 -14.71
N GLN A 41 2.34 -0.28 -13.90
CA GLN A 41 3.64 -0.78 -14.33
C GLN A 41 3.59 -2.32 -14.46
N SER A 42 2.86 -2.83 -15.46
CA SER A 42 2.88 -4.26 -15.76
C SER A 42 4.31 -4.75 -16.00
N GLY A 43 4.78 -5.70 -15.19
CA GLY A 43 6.11 -6.29 -15.26
C GLY A 43 7.23 -5.52 -14.53
N LEU A 44 7.04 -4.26 -14.17
CA LEU A 44 7.99 -3.44 -13.39
C LEU A 44 7.46 -3.11 -11.99
N GLY A 45 6.29 -3.66 -11.63
CA GLY A 45 5.66 -3.43 -10.34
C GLY A 45 6.53 -3.83 -9.16
N CYS A 46 6.29 -3.18 -8.03
CA CYS A 46 7.01 -3.47 -6.78
C CYS A 46 6.49 -4.71 -6.06
N ILE A 47 5.31 -5.17 -6.45
CA ILE A 47 4.64 -6.39 -5.99
C ILE A 47 4.00 -7.07 -7.20
N ASP A 48 3.84 -8.38 -7.13
CA ASP A 48 3.26 -9.16 -8.22
C ASP A 48 1.74 -9.11 -8.19
N ALA A 49 1.21 -7.91 -8.49
CA ALA A 49 -0.23 -7.64 -8.53
C ALA A 49 -0.52 -6.45 -9.44
N ASN A 50 -1.50 -6.60 -10.33
CA ASN A 50 -1.97 -5.52 -11.21
C ASN A 50 -3.14 -4.75 -10.59
N LEU A 51 -3.96 -5.42 -9.79
CA LEU A 51 -5.14 -4.84 -9.16
C LEU A 51 -5.19 -5.22 -7.67
N LEU A 52 -5.30 -4.22 -6.83
CA LEU A 52 -5.43 -4.36 -5.38
C LEU A 52 -6.76 -3.78 -4.90
N LEU A 53 -7.43 -4.48 -4.00
CA LEU A 53 -8.48 -3.91 -3.17
C LEU A 53 -7.88 -3.53 -1.82
N ILE A 54 -7.95 -2.27 -1.45
CA ILE A 54 -7.44 -1.75 -0.17
C ILE A 54 -8.63 -1.57 0.78
N ASP A 55 -8.66 -2.33 1.87
CA ASP A 55 -9.65 -2.19 2.94
C ASP A 55 -9.13 -1.16 3.98
N LYS A 56 -9.71 0.02 3.99
CA LYS A 56 -9.35 1.10 4.93
C LYS A 56 -9.78 0.83 6.38
N ALA A 57 -10.62 -0.17 6.61
CA ALA A 57 -11.00 -0.58 7.95
C ALA A 57 -9.99 -1.57 8.58
N ASP A 58 -9.17 -2.25 7.76
CA ASP A 58 -8.11 -3.14 8.23
C ASP A 58 -6.76 -2.40 8.24
N THR A 59 -6.51 -1.66 9.30
CA THR A 59 -5.25 -0.89 9.49
C THR A 59 -4.30 -1.55 10.49
N THR A 60 -4.61 -2.76 10.98
CA THR A 60 -3.75 -3.48 11.92
C THR A 60 -2.58 -4.14 11.19
N PRO A 61 -1.33 -3.62 11.34
CA PRO A 61 -0.21 -4.11 10.57
C PRO A 61 0.13 -5.55 10.92
N LYS A 62 0.22 -6.40 9.89
CA LYS A 62 0.64 -7.81 10.03
C LYS A 62 1.76 -8.12 9.05
N LYS A 63 2.86 -8.65 9.59
CA LYS A 63 4.05 -9.02 8.82
C LYS A 63 3.72 -10.00 7.68
N GLY A 64 4.32 -9.79 6.53
CA GLY A 64 4.13 -10.60 5.33
C GLY A 64 2.88 -10.26 4.50
N GLN A 65 2.01 -9.35 4.98
CA GLN A 65 0.84 -8.91 4.23
C GLN A 65 1.12 -7.61 3.47
N ILE A 66 0.32 -7.35 2.45
CA ILE A 66 0.38 -6.09 1.70
C ILE A 66 -0.40 -5.03 2.44
N PHE A 67 0.21 -3.86 2.61
CA PHE A 67 -0.43 -2.66 3.13
C PHE A 67 -0.24 -1.49 2.18
N ALA A 68 -1.31 -0.72 2.03
CA ALA A 68 -1.25 0.58 1.39
C ALA A 68 -0.92 1.65 2.43
N TYR A 69 -0.05 2.58 2.06
CA TYR A 69 0.40 3.67 2.93
C TYR A 69 0.71 4.92 2.11
N ARG A 70 0.74 6.08 2.77
CA ARG A 70 1.17 7.33 2.16
C ARG A 70 2.66 7.53 2.39
N ALA A 71 3.43 7.48 1.31
CA ALA A 71 4.86 7.72 1.36
C ALA A 71 5.14 9.21 1.63
N MET A 72 5.97 9.50 2.64
CA MET A 72 6.31 10.87 3.04
C MET A 72 7.77 11.24 2.78
N GLN A 73 8.59 10.31 2.30
CA GLN A 73 10.04 10.49 2.09
C GLN A 73 10.47 9.96 0.72
N ALA A 74 9.56 9.99 -0.25
CA ALA A 74 9.77 9.42 -1.58
C ALA A 74 10.26 10.43 -2.63
N GLU A 75 10.44 11.70 -2.24
CA GLU A 75 10.98 12.74 -3.12
C GLU A 75 12.47 12.48 -3.45
N PRO A 76 12.93 12.88 -4.63
CA PRO A 76 12.18 13.58 -5.68
C PRO A 76 11.40 12.63 -6.63
N ILE A 77 11.44 11.31 -6.44
CA ILE A 77 10.85 10.34 -7.39
C ILE A 77 9.31 10.39 -7.34
N TYR A 78 8.75 10.51 -6.13
CA TYR A 78 7.31 10.64 -5.91
C TYR A 78 7.03 11.75 -4.90
N SER A 79 5.96 12.49 -5.12
CA SER A 79 5.52 13.53 -4.20
C SER A 79 5.12 12.94 -2.84
N ASN A 80 5.34 13.70 -1.77
CA ASN A 80 4.89 13.34 -0.43
C ASN A 80 3.38 13.11 -0.41
N GLY A 81 2.94 12.07 0.31
CA GLY A 81 1.54 11.64 0.37
C GLY A 81 1.11 10.70 -0.77
N THR A 82 2.00 10.34 -1.71
CA THR A 82 1.71 9.34 -2.74
C THR A 82 1.28 8.02 -2.10
N LEU A 83 0.15 7.48 -2.56
CA LEU A 83 -0.35 6.19 -2.12
C LEU A 83 0.48 5.08 -2.75
N MET A 84 1.12 4.29 -1.92
CA MET A 84 1.91 3.13 -2.32
C MET A 84 1.39 1.87 -1.63
N ALA A 85 1.63 0.70 -2.24
CA ALA A 85 1.34 -0.60 -1.64
C ALA A 85 2.60 -1.47 -1.70
N LYS A 86 2.95 -2.10 -0.57
CA LYS A 86 4.13 -2.96 -0.39
C LYS A 86 3.83 -4.07 0.59
N TYR A 87 4.70 -5.06 0.66
CA TYR A 87 4.72 -6.01 1.76
C TYR A 87 5.20 -5.34 3.03
N LEU A 88 4.49 -5.56 4.12
CA LEU A 88 4.97 -5.24 5.46
C LEU A 88 6.03 -6.29 5.85
N ALA A 89 7.29 -5.96 5.62
CA ALA A 89 8.40 -6.89 5.81
C ALA A 89 8.85 -7.00 7.26
N ALA A 90 8.79 -5.88 8.00
CA ALA A 90 9.17 -5.87 9.41
C ALA A 90 8.27 -4.93 10.24
N VAL A 91 8.11 -5.28 11.51
CA VAL A 91 7.27 -4.61 12.52
C VAL A 91 8.13 -4.12 13.69
N PRO A 92 7.59 -3.29 14.61
CA PRO A 92 8.32 -2.86 15.81
C PRO A 92 9.02 -4.01 16.53
N GLY A 93 10.29 -3.80 16.90
CA GLY A 93 11.15 -4.80 17.52
C GLY A 93 11.91 -5.71 16.56
N ASP A 94 11.51 -5.79 15.29
CA ASP A 94 12.29 -6.50 14.26
C ASP A 94 13.58 -5.74 13.94
N THR A 95 14.61 -6.49 13.56
CA THR A 95 15.88 -5.93 13.07
C THR A 95 15.90 -6.00 11.54
N VAL A 96 16.20 -4.86 10.93
CA VAL A 96 16.41 -4.75 9.47
C VAL A 96 17.88 -4.42 9.23
N GLU A 97 18.47 -5.06 8.23
CA GLU A 97 19.85 -4.83 7.82
C GLU A 97 19.96 -4.73 6.30
N VAL A 98 20.62 -3.70 5.83
CA VAL A 98 21.09 -3.57 4.45
C VAL A 98 22.60 -3.85 4.49
N THR A 99 23.02 -4.94 3.90
CA THR A 99 24.40 -5.40 3.93
C THR A 99 25.25 -4.73 2.83
N ARG A 100 26.60 -4.79 2.94
CA ARG A 100 27.51 -4.24 1.93
C ARG A 100 27.42 -4.92 0.56
N ASP A 101 26.92 -6.15 0.50
CA ASP A 101 26.62 -6.88 -0.73
C ASP A 101 25.14 -6.72 -1.16
N TYR A 102 24.50 -5.67 -0.62
CA TYR A 102 23.14 -5.22 -0.97
C TYR A 102 22.04 -6.27 -0.72
N ARG A 103 22.21 -7.15 0.26
CA ARG A 103 21.11 -7.98 0.77
C ARG A 103 20.30 -7.18 1.79
N ILE A 104 18.99 -7.32 1.72
CA ILE A 104 18.05 -6.74 2.67
C ILE A 104 17.57 -7.87 3.58
N LEU A 105 18.06 -7.84 4.83
CA LEU A 105 17.76 -8.89 5.81
C LEU A 105 16.72 -8.37 6.80
N VAL A 106 15.78 -9.24 7.17
CA VAL A 106 14.84 -9.02 8.27
C VAL A 106 15.06 -10.15 9.29
N ASN A 107 15.45 -9.79 10.50
CA ASN A 107 15.83 -10.74 11.56
C ASN A 107 16.86 -11.78 11.10
N GLY A 108 17.82 -11.34 10.29
CA GLY A 108 18.87 -12.19 9.72
C GLY A 108 18.48 -13.05 8.51
N GLN A 109 17.21 -13.03 8.09
CA GLN A 109 16.75 -13.74 6.90
C GLN A 109 16.68 -12.79 5.70
N GLU A 110 17.21 -13.20 4.56
CA GLU A 110 17.15 -12.41 3.32
C GLU A 110 15.71 -12.31 2.82
N PHE A 111 15.20 -11.09 2.70
CA PHE A 111 13.88 -10.79 2.13
C PHE A 111 14.00 -10.52 0.63
N THR A 112 14.98 -9.70 0.26
CA THR A 112 15.24 -9.29 -1.13
C THR A 112 16.67 -8.81 -1.27
N ARG A 113 17.10 -8.48 -2.50
CA ARG A 113 18.46 -8.06 -2.81
C ARG A 113 18.46 -6.91 -3.81
N GLY A 114 19.49 -6.08 -3.70
CA GLY A 114 19.82 -5.03 -4.65
C GLY A 114 19.32 -3.65 -4.26
N LEU A 115 20.10 -2.65 -4.68
CA LEU A 115 19.82 -1.21 -4.59
C LEU A 115 19.96 -0.59 -6.00
N PRO A 116 19.27 -1.12 -7.04
CA PRO A 116 19.54 -0.74 -8.43
C PRO A 116 19.13 0.70 -8.78
N LEU A 117 18.39 1.39 -7.90
CA LEU A 117 18.06 2.81 -8.11
C LEU A 117 19.19 3.75 -7.66
N LEU A 118 20.27 3.22 -7.09
CA LEU A 118 21.44 3.95 -6.68
C LEU A 118 22.59 3.89 -7.70
N ILE A 119 22.30 3.51 -8.96
CA ILE A 119 23.33 3.32 -9.98
C ILE A 119 24.18 4.58 -10.23
N ASP A 120 23.59 5.75 -10.06
CA ASP A 120 24.25 7.04 -10.26
C ASP A 120 24.70 7.70 -8.95
N VAL A 121 24.57 6.99 -7.81
CA VAL A 121 25.03 7.51 -6.52
C VAL A 121 26.51 7.19 -6.35
N PRO A 122 27.35 8.19 -6.00
CA PRO A 122 28.76 7.97 -5.71
C PRO A 122 28.98 6.91 -4.64
N VAL A 123 30.04 6.10 -4.81
CA VAL A 123 30.31 4.93 -3.95
C VAL A 123 30.47 5.33 -2.47
N ASP A 124 31.06 6.49 -2.21
CA ASP A 124 31.25 7.07 -0.87
C ASP A 124 29.92 7.51 -0.22
N GLU A 125 28.88 7.76 -1.00
CA GLU A 125 27.54 8.05 -0.49
C GLU A 125 26.69 6.81 -0.27
N LEU A 126 27.06 5.64 -0.79
CA LEU A 126 26.30 4.41 -0.64
C LEU A 126 26.25 3.93 0.80
N ASP A 127 27.24 4.24 1.62
CA ASP A 127 27.31 3.82 3.03
C ASP A 127 26.11 4.33 3.86
N ARG A 128 25.44 5.41 3.44
CA ARG A 128 24.22 5.91 4.11
C ARG A 128 23.02 4.95 4.02
N PHE A 129 23.01 4.06 3.02
CA PHE A 129 21.95 3.06 2.83
C PHE A 129 22.28 1.73 3.47
N ILE A 130 23.55 1.53 3.89
CA ILE A 130 24.05 0.31 4.48
C ILE A 130 24.01 0.43 6.00
N GLY A 131 23.55 -0.60 6.65
CA GLY A 131 23.50 -0.61 8.11
C GLY A 131 22.43 -1.52 8.67
N ARG A 132 22.46 -1.60 10.00
CA ARG A 132 21.52 -2.39 10.78
C ARG A 132 20.77 -1.50 11.74
N ARG A 133 19.46 -1.70 11.85
CA ARG A 133 18.62 -1.01 12.83
C ARG A 133 17.55 -1.92 13.40
N THR A 134 17.16 -1.68 14.64
CA THR A 134 15.97 -2.26 15.25
C THR A 134 14.83 -1.24 15.16
N LEU A 135 13.66 -1.67 14.65
CA LEU A 135 12.51 -0.79 14.49
C LEU A 135 11.93 -0.38 15.84
N GLN A 136 11.64 0.90 15.98
CA GLN A 136 11.01 1.49 17.16
C GLN A 136 9.51 1.15 17.23
N ALA A 137 8.84 1.53 18.31
CA ALA A 137 7.46 1.16 18.61
C ALA A 137 6.41 1.56 17.54
N ASP A 138 6.71 2.54 16.70
CA ASP A 138 5.80 3.05 15.65
C ASP A 138 6.41 2.93 14.25
N GLU A 139 7.46 2.14 14.08
CA GLU A 139 8.18 1.99 12.83
C GLU A 139 7.85 0.67 12.13
N TYR A 140 7.56 0.75 10.84
CA TYR A 140 7.25 -0.37 9.98
C TYR A 140 8.11 -0.33 8.73
N TRP A 141 8.59 -1.49 8.27
CA TRP A 141 9.46 -1.57 7.10
C TRP A 141 8.71 -2.18 5.92
N MET A 142 8.59 -1.40 4.86
CA MET A 142 7.81 -1.72 3.67
C MET A 142 8.74 -2.10 2.53
N LEU A 143 8.62 -3.33 2.01
CA LEU A 143 9.44 -3.82 0.90
C LEU A 143 8.58 -4.34 -0.26
N GLY A 144 9.05 -4.12 -1.46
CA GLY A 144 8.62 -4.89 -2.63
C GLY A 144 9.46 -6.14 -2.80
N ASP A 145 8.90 -7.14 -3.45
CA ASP A 145 9.59 -8.40 -3.78
C ASP A 145 10.52 -8.27 -5.00
N LYS A 146 10.35 -7.22 -5.79
CA LYS A 146 11.18 -6.98 -6.98
C LYS A 146 12.45 -6.19 -6.63
N PRO A 147 13.59 -6.49 -7.26
CA PRO A 147 14.86 -5.78 -7.00
C PRO A 147 14.76 -4.26 -7.23
N ARG A 148 14.02 -3.83 -8.25
CA ARG A 148 13.85 -2.41 -8.61
C ARG A 148 12.75 -1.69 -7.83
N SER A 149 12.21 -2.30 -6.78
CA SER A 149 11.19 -1.67 -5.95
C SER A 149 11.75 -0.44 -5.24
N PHE A 150 11.06 0.69 -5.37
CA PHE A 150 11.34 1.90 -4.60
C PHE A 150 10.55 1.82 -3.29
N ASP A 151 11.23 1.57 -2.18
CA ASP A 151 10.65 1.23 -0.89
C ASP A 151 11.58 1.58 0.29
N SER A 152 11.30 1.07 1.47
CA SER A 152 12.00 1.42 2.71
C SER A 152 13.53 1.20 2.68
N ARG A 153 14.06 0.43 1.72
CA ARG A 153 15.51 0.31 1.54
C ARG A 153 16.20 1.63 1.18
N TYR A 154 15.42 2.59 0.65
CA TYR A 154 15.92 3.90 0.22
C TYR A 154 15.62 5.03 1.20
N TRP A 155 14.45 5.01 1.84
CA TRP A 155 14.01 6.11 2.73
C TRP A 155 13.82 5.72 4.18
N GLY A 156 13.95 4.43 4.54
CA GLY A 156 13.77 3.97 5.90
C GLY A 156 12.33 3.54 6.23
N PRO A 157 11.97 3.48 7.52
CA PRO A 157 10.66 3.02 7.97
C PRO A 157 9.56 4.04 7.68
N ILE A 158 8.33 3.57 7.65
CA ILE A 158 7.13 4.38 7.75
C ILE A 158 6.56 4.31 9.17
N HIS A 159 5.67 5.24 9.52
CA HIS A 159 4.94 5.25 10.78
C HIS A 159 3.51 4.71 10.62
N ALA A 160 2.90 4.23 11.72
CA ALA A 160 1.53 3.70 11.72
C ALA A 160 0.52 4.70 11.14
N SER A 161 0.70 6.00 11.40
CA SER A 161 -0.16 7.06 10.88
C SER A 161 -0.16 7.20 9.36
N GLN A 162 0.83 6.63 8.68
CA GLN A 162 0.92 6.60 7.22
C GLN A 162 0.13 5.44 6.61
N ILE A 163 -0.22 4.42 7.39
CA ILE A 163 -0.94 3.23 6.91
C ILE A 163 -2.38 3.60 6.58
N VAL A 164 -2.80 3.29 5.37
CA VAL A 164 -4.15 3.55 4.85
C VAL A 164 -5.04 2.34 5.03
N GLY A 165 -4.52 1.13 4.82
CA GLY A 165 -5.27 -0.10 4.96
C GLY A 165 -4.57 -1.31 4.32
N ARG A 166 -5.14 -2.48 4.55
CA ARG A 166 -4.65 -3.74 4.00
C ARG A 166 -5.00 -3.88 2.53
N GLY A 167 -4.02 -4.29 1.73
CA GLY A 167 -4.18 -4.61 0.31
C GLY A 167 -4.45 -6.09 0.07
N TYR A 168 -5.48 -6.40 -0.70
CA TYR A 168 -5.81 -7.73 -1.17
C TYR A 168 -5.57 -7.78 -2.68
N VAL A 169 -4.81 -8.77 -3.14
CA VAL A 169 -4.58 -9.00 -4.58
C VAL A 169 -5.87 -9.53 -5.18
N ILE A 170 -6.35 -8.86 -6.23
CA ILE A 170 -7.50 -9.32 -7.01
C ILE A 170 -7.02 -9.98 -8.30
N PHE A 171 -5.98 -9.38 -8.92
CA PHE A 171 -5.50 -9.82 -10.22
C PHE A 171 -4.07 -9.31 -10.47
#